data_051975bd0cbd214c355d811bc5042f7e
#
_entry.id   051975bd0cbd214c355d811bc5042f7e
#
_cell.length_a   1.000
_cell.length_b   1.000
_cell.length_c   1.000
_cell.angle_alpha   90.00
_cell.angle_beta   90.00
_cell.angle_gamma   90.00
#
_symmetry.space_group_name_H-M   'P 1'
#
loop_
_entity.id
_entity.type
_entity.pdbx_description
1 polymer ?
#
loop_
_entity_poly.entity_id
_entity_poly.type
_entity_poly.pdbx_seq_one_letter_code
_entity_poly.pdbx_strand_id
1 'polypeptide(L)'
;MRLDNRKEHILDFIVRDFIGTAFPVSSGRIKEKLYRKQALAGSPATIRHIMLELDEDGYLYQPHTSAGRAPTEKGYRYFVDNLMEIGEPDYGIRHTLDEIIDNFEEEADSVFDELSRALASHLKLFSGIGFLDEGRIFGHGLPEVLKEPEFFENDVAVRFADFTENINGNIKGLADMEVDANGFGVVKMVFQDNDFGECVIFSAGPQRMNYEKANSVIKYAAKDIKKRKNKKHG
;
A
#
# COMPACT_ATOMS: atom_id res chain seq x y z
N MET A 1 -5.73 -14.70 16.46
CA MET A 1 -6.88 -14.41 17.34
C MET A 1 -7.56 -13.17 16.80
N ARG A 2 -8.87 -13.19 16.60
CA ARG A 2 -9.61 -12.03 16.08
C ARG A 2 -9.88 -11.05 17.22
N LEU A 3 -9.66 -9.75 16.98
CA LEU A 3 -9.98 -8.69 17.93
C LEU A 3 -11.50 -8.56 18.09
N ASP A 4 -11.96 -8.01 19.22
CA ASP A 4 -13.37 -7.64 19.36
C ASP A 4 -13.67 -6.39 18.48
N ASN A 5 -14.94 -6.19 18.20
CA ASN A 5 -15.41 -5.13 17.30
C ASN A 5 -14.97 -3.70 17.71
N ARG A 6 -14.82 -3.44 19.02
CA ARG A 6 -14.38 -2.11 19.51
C ARG A 6 -12.88 -1.91 19.28
N LYS A 7 -12.07 -2.92 19.54
CA LYS A 7 -10.64 -2.93 19.25
C LYS A 7 -10.39 -2.79 17.75
N GLU A 8 -11.15 -3.53 16.91
CA GLU A 8 -11.07 -3.42 15.44
C GLU A 8 -11.34 -2.00 14.96
N HIS A 9 -12.42 -1.35 15.41
CA HIS A 9 -12.75 0.02 15.01
C HIS A 9 -11.69 1.05 15.43
N ILE A 10 -11.11 0.89 16.63
CA ILE A 10 -10.05 1.79 17.10
C ILE A 10 -8.75 1.57 16.33
N LEU A 11 -8.38 0.31 16.10
CA LEU A 11 -7.19 -0.03 15.30
C LEU A 11 -7.33 0.46 13.87
N ASP A 12 -8.46 0.19 13.21
CA ASP A 12 -8.77 0.66 11.87
C ASP A 12 -8.62 2.19 11.75
N PHE A 13 -9.24 2.92 12.70
CA PHE A 13 -9.10 4.37 12.71
C PHE A 13 -7.65 4.83 12.88
N ILE A 14 -6.90 4.22 13.81
CA ILE A 14 -5.51 4.61 14.07
C ILE A 14 -4.65 4.33 12.84
N VAL A 15 -4.79 3.16 12.21
CA VAL A 15 -4.02 2.83 11.01
C VAL A 15 -4.32 3.80 9.87
N ARG A 16 -5.59 4.05 9.56
CA ARG A 16 -5.99 4.98 8.48
C ARG A 16 -5.55 6.41 8.72
N ASP A 17 -5.68 6.89 9.95
CA ASP A 17 -5.25 8.25 10.30
C ASP A 17 -3.73 8.38 10.25
N PHE A 18 -2.99 7.35 10.69
CA PHE A 18 -1.54 7.33 10.63
C PHE A 18 -1.01 7.21 9.19
N ILE A 19 -1.63 6.40 8.33
CA ILE A 19 -1.34 6.34 6.90
C ILE A 19 -1.40 7.74 6.27
N GLY A 20 -2.45 8.50 6.60
CA GLY A 20 -2.67 9.83 6.02
C GLY A 20 -1.82 10.95 6.60
N THR A 21 -1.28 10.79 7.81
CA THR A 21 -0.65 11.92 8.55
C THR A 21 0.79 11.68 8.98
N ALA A 22 1.22 10.43 9.09
CA ALA A 22 2.48 10.00 9.72
C ALA A 22 2.63 10.43 11.21
N PHE A 23 1.55 10.90 11.87
CA PHE A 23 1.59 11.35 13.26
C PHE A 23 0.88 10.38 14.19
N PRO A 24 1.45 10.08 15.38
CA PRO A 24 0.81 9.24 16.37
C PRO A 24 -0.57 9.78 16.79
N VAL A 25 -1.55 8.89 16.88
CA VAL A 25 -2.97 9.23 17.05
C VAL A 25 -3.33 9.29 18.52
N SER A 26 -3.87 10.43 18.97
CA SER A 26 -4.32 10.62 20.35
C SER A 26 -5.76 10.15 20.56
N SER A 27 -6.10 9.76 21.81
CA SER A 27 -7.48 9.41 22.18
C SER A 27 -8.48 10.57 21.97
N GLY A 28 -8.01 11.83 22.06
CA GLY A 28 -8.81 13.01 21.78
C GLY A 28 -9.20 13.08 20.29
N ARG A 29 -8.23 12.82 19.39
CA ARG A 29 -8.46 12.79 17.94
C ARG A 29 -9.42 11.68 17.53
N ILE A 30 -9.28 10.49 18.13
CA ILE A 30 -10.22 9.36 17.92
C ILE A 30 -11.63 9.80 18.34
N LYS A 31 -11.79 10.35 19.55
CA LYS A 31 -13.08 10.82 20.03
C LYS A 31 -13.71 11.83 19.07
N GLU A 32 -12.98 12.86 18.66
CA GLU A 32 -13.51 13.92 17.80
C GLU A 32 -14.05 13.36 16.47
N LYS A 33 -13.31 12.45 15.83
CA LYS A 33 -13.68 11.93 14.51
C LYS A 33 -14.69 10.78 14.54
N LEU A 34 -14.62 9.86 15.51
CA LEU A 34 -15.55 8.75 15.62
C LEU A 34 -16.89 9.15 16.23
N TYR A 35 -16.91 10.13 17.12
CA TYR A 35 -18.18 10.68 17.65
C TYR A 35 -19.03 11.36 16.58
N ARG A 36 -18.41 12.05 15.63
CA ARG A 36 -19.13 12.64 14.48
C ARG A 36 -19.79 11.58 13.58
N LYS A 37 -19.29 10.35 13.57
CA LYS A 37 -19.81 9.23 12.73
C LYS A 37 -20.78 8.31 13.51
N GLN A 38 -21.12 8.58 14.77
CA GLN A 38 -21.92 7.70 15.66
C GLN A 38 -21.40 6.25 15.77
N ALA A 39 -20.14 6.01 15.38
CA ALA A 39 -19.59 4.64 15.22
C ALA A 39 -19.14 4.02 16.55
N LEU A 40 -18.90 4.80 17.61
CA LEU A 40 -18.47 4.29 18.92
C LEU A 40 -19.08 5.06 20.06
N ALA A 41 -19.87 4.38 20.91
CA ALA A 41 -20.27 4.90 22.21
C ALA A 41 -19.14 4.63 23.22
N GLY A 42 -18.42 5.68 23.65
CA GLY A 42 -17.39 5.52 24.68
C GLY A 42 -16.83 6.86 25.18
N SER A 43 -16.46 6.90 26.45
CA SER A 43 -15.76 8.05 27.04
C SER A 43 -14.28 8.08 26.54
N PRO A 44 -13.58 9.24 26.63
CA PRO A 44 -12.14 9.28 26.36
C PRO A 44 -11.33 8.30 27.21
N ALA A 45 -11.84 7.97 28.41
CA ALA A 45 -11.23 6.99 29.29
C ALA A 45 -11.34 5.58 28.70
N THR A 46 -12.51 5.22 28.15
CA THR A 46 -12.73 3.94 27.46
C THR A 46 -11.82 3.80 26.23
N ILE A 47 -11.72 4.86 25.42
CA ILE A 47 -10.82 4.84 24.24
C ILE A 47 -9.38 4.65 24.68
N ARG A 48 -8.90 5.35 25.71
CA ARG A 48 -7.55 5.18 26.25
C ARG A 48 -7.29 3.76 26.76
N HIS A 49 -8.27 3.16 27.41
CA HIS A 49 -8.15 1.78 27.90
C HIS A 49 -8.00 0.80 26.73
N ILE A 50 -8.83 0.90 25.69
CA ILE A 50 -8.71 0.06 24.49
C ILE A 50 -7.38 0.28 23.77
N MET A 51 -6.90 1.53 23.68
CA MET A 51 -5.57 1.81 23.09
C MET A 51 -4.44 1.18 23.91
N LEU A 52 -4.58 1.13 25.25
CA LEU A 52 -3.61 0.47 26.12
C LEU A 52 -3.62 -1.05 25.91
N GLU A 53 -4.81 -1.66 25.86
CA GLU A 53 -4.92 -3.09 25.56
C GLU A 53 -4.34 -3.45 24.18
N LEU A 54 -4.56 -2.63 23.15
CA LEU A 54 -3.97 -2.82 21.82
C LEU A 54 -2.44 -2.66 21.83
N ASP A 55 -1.90 -1.81 22.71
CA ASP A 55 -0.46 -1.65 22.93
C ASP A 55 0.12 -2.89 23.65
N GLU A 56 -0.51 -3.35 24.73
CA GLU A 56 -0.15 -4.57 25.46
C GLU A 56 -0.23 -5.82 24.57
N ASP A 57 -1.23 -5.89 23.70
CA ASP A 57 -1.40 -6.95 22.70
C ASP A 57 -0.41 -6.83 21.51
N GLY A 58 0.40 -5.74 21.46
CA GLY A 58 1.44 -5.49 20.47
C GLY A 58 0.95 -5.02 19.10
N TYR A 59 -0.28 -4.53 18.95
CA TYR A 59 -0.80 -3.94 17.71
C TYR A 59 -0.45 -2.46 17.56
N LEU A 60 -0.25 -1.78 18.69
CA LEU A 60 0.13 -0.38 18.74
C LEU A 60 1.41 -0.22 19.56
N TYR A 61 2.04 0.94 19.44
CA TYR A 61 3.13 1.36 20.32
C TYR A 61 3.07 2.86 20.58
N GLN A 62 3.70 3.30 21.65
CA GLN A 62 3.81 4.71 22.00
C GLN A 62 5.23 5.20 21.71
N PRO A 63 5.46 6.06 20.68
CA PRO A 63 6.80 6.53 20.35
C PRO A 63 7.48 7.30 21.49
N HIS A 64 6.69 8.12 22.22
CA HIS A 64 7.17 8.93 23.37
C HIS A 64 6.06 9.05 24.41
N THR A 65 6.39 9.23 25.67
CA THR A 65 5.49 9.25 26.83
C THR A 65 4.27 10.21 26.69
N SER A 66 4.41 11.30 25.94
CA SER A 66 3.34 12.28 25.66
C SER A 66 2.70 12.10 24.29
N ALA A 67 3.19 11.16 23.46
CA ALA A 67 2.65 10.91 22.13
C ALA A 67 1.35 10.10 22.18
N GLY A 68 0.59 10.14 21.09
CA GLY A 68 -0.46 9.18 20.81
C GLY A 68 0.07 7.76 20.60
N ARG A 69 -0.67 6.95 19.87
CA ARG A 69 -0.25 5.60 19.47
C ARG A 69 -0.04 5.55 17.96
N ALA A 70 0.94 4.74 17.55
CA ALA A 70 1.21 4.40 16.17
C ALA A 70 1.07 2.89 15.97
N PRO A 71 0.72 2.41 14.76
CA PRO A 71 0.64 0.98 14.48
C PRO A 71 2.02 0.33 14.48
N THR A 72 2.10 -0.90 15.02
CA THR A 72 3.25 -1.79 14.81
C THR A 72 3.09 -2.53 13.48
N GLU A 73 4.11 -3.29 13.06
CA GLU A 73 3.99 -4.25 11.96
C GLU A 73 2.79 -5.19 12.14
N LYS A 74 2.61 -5.73 13.35
CA LYS A 74 1.46 -6.58 13.68
C LYS A 74 0.12 -5.86 13.51
N GLY A 75 0.07 -4.56 13.85
CA GLY A 75 -1.11 -3.72 13.64
C GLY A 75 -1.43 -3.52 12.16
N TYR A 76 -0.43 -3.23 11.33
CA TYR A 76 -0.62 -3.12 9.88
C TYR A 76 -1.02 -4.46 9.27
N ARG A 77 -0.38 -5.56 9.65
CA ARG A 77 -0.73 -6.90 9.15
C ARG A 77 -2.18 -7.26 9.49
N TYR A 78 -2.60 -7.00 10.73
CA TYR A 78 -4.00 -7.22 11.11
C TYR A 78 -4.96 -6.37 10.27
N PHE A 79 -4.64 -5.11 10.03
CA PHE A 79 -5.41 -4.20 9.18
C PHE A 79 -5.53 -4.75 7.75
N VAL A 80 -4.42 -5.13 7.15
CA VAL A 80 -4.38 -5.68 5.78
C VAL A 80 -5.20 -6.96 5.67
N ASP A 81 -5.10 -7.86 6.65
CA ASP A 81 -5.74 -9.17 6.59
C ASP A 81 -7.24 -9.15 6.95
N ASN A 82 -7.70 -8.18 7.76
CA ASN A 82 -9.03 -8.24 8.36
C ASN A 82 -9.90 -6.99 8.21
N LEU A 83 -9.30 -5.81 8.01
CA LEU A 83 -10.02 -4.52 8.11
C LEU A 83 -10.04 -3.72 6.80
N MET A 84 -9.20 -4.07 5.83
CA MET A 84 -9.15 -3.37 4.54
C MET A 84 -10.45 -3.53 3.74
N GLU A 85 -10.89 -2.41 3.14
CA GLU A 85 -11.95 -2.37 2.16
C GLU A 85 -11.37 -2.07 0.77
N ILE A 86 -11.38 -3.05 -0.12
CA ILE A 86 -10.86 -2.90 -1.48
C ILE A 86 -12.01 -2.48 -2.39
N GLY A 87 -12.04 -1.19 -2.73
CA GLY A 87 -12.97 -0.62 -3.70
C GLY A 87 -12.40 -0.56 -5.12
N GLU A 88 -13.15 0.06 -6.01
CA GLU A 88 -12.68 0.44 -7.35
C GLU A 88 -11.78 1.69 -7.23
N PRO A 89 -10.74 1.83 -8.09
CA PRO A 89 -9.95 3.06 -8.14
C PRO A 89 -10.81 4.27 -8.54
N ASP A 90 -10.38 5.46 -8.16
CA ASP A 90 -11.02 6.71 -8.59
C ASP A 90 -11.11 6.81 -10.11
N TYR A 91 -12.15 7.48 -10.62
CA TYR A 91 -12.38 7.63 -12.06
C TYR A 91 -11.17 8.18 -12.80
N GLY A 92 -10.49 9.19 -12.25
CA GLY A 92 -9.34 9.83 -12.89
C GLY A 92 -8.19 8.85 -13.14
N ILE A 93 -7.85 8.01 -12.16
CA ILE A 93 -6.79 7.01 -12.33
C ILE A 93 -7.23 5.89 -13.29
N ARG A 94 -8.49 5.46 -13.24
CA ARG A 94 -9.01 4.46 -14.19
C ARG A 94 -8.90 4.96 -15.62
N HIS A 95 -9.36 6.19 -15.88
CA HIS A 95 -9.29 6.80 -17.21
C HIS A 95 -7.85 6.87 -17.73
N THR A 96 -6.90 7.31 -16.90
CA THR A 96 -5.48 7.34 -17.27
C THR A 96 -4.94 5.95 -17.61
N LEU A 97 -5.25 4.94 -16.79
CA LEU A 97 -4.79 3.56 -17.05
C LEU A 97 -5.43 3.00 -18.32
N ASP A 98 -6.72 3.27 -18.55
CA ASP A 98 -7.44 2.82 -19.74
C ASP A 98 -6.82 3.43 -21.02
N GLU A 99 -6.53 4.73 -21.02
CA GLU A 99 -5.89 5.40 -22.15
C GLU A 99 -4.51 4.79 -22.49
N ILE A 100 -3.67 4.56 -21.49
CA ILE A 100 -2.34 3.94 -21.68
C ILE A 100 -2.48 2.52 -22.22
N ILE A 101 -3.37 1.72 -21.61
CA ILE A 101 -3.57 0.33 -21.99
C ILE A 101 -4.24 0.21 -23.37
N ASP A 102 -5.08 1.17 -23.78
CA ASP A 102 -5.66 1.19 -25.14
C ASP A 102 -4.61 1.34 -26.24
N ASN A 103 -3.51 2.03 -25.95
CA ASN A 103 -2.41 2.24 -26.87
C ASN A 103 -1.42 1.06 -26.94
N PHE A 104 -1.81 -0.13 -26.47
CA PHE A 104 -0.97 -1.35 -26.44
C PHE A 104 -0.58 -1.88 -27.85
N GLU A 105 -0.79 -1.09 -28.92
CA GLU A 105 -0.30 -1.39 -30.27
C GLU A 105 1.15 -0.95 -30.46
N GLU A 106 1.67 -0.10 -29.58
CA GLU A 106 3.06 0.30 -29.50
C GLU A 106 3.93 -0.81 -28.89
N GLU A 107 5.26 -0.63 -28.91
CA GLU A 107 6.17 -1.55 -28.26
C GLU A 107 5.80 -1.71 -26.77
N ALA A 108 5.69 -2.94 -26.29
CA ALA A 108 5.27 -3.26 -24.92
C ALA A 108 6.10 -2.53 -23.85
N ASP A 109 7.40 -2.34 -24.12
CA ASP A 109 8.32 -1.65 -23.22
C ASP A 109 7.90 -0.19 -23.01
N SER A 110 7.45 0.50 -24.07
CA SER A 110 6.93 1.88 -23.96
C SER A 110 5.69 1.97 -23.10
N VAL A 111 4.73 1.07 -23.33
CA VAL A 111 3.48 1.02 -22.55
C VAL A 111 3.73 0.69 -21.09
N PHE A 112 4.64 -0.23 -20.80
CA PHE A 112 4.97 -0.62 -19.43
C PHE A 112 5.73 0.48 -18.69
N ASP A 113 6.61 1.22 -19.39
CA ASP A 113 7.27 2.39 -18.82
C ASP A 113 6.24 3.48 -18.48
N GLU A 114 5.31 3.77 -19.39
CA GLU A 114 4.26 4.76 -19.17
C GLU A 114 3.28 4.35 -18.05
N LEU A 115 2.85 3.09 -18.01
CA LEU A 115 2.05 2.54 -16.91
C LEU A 115 2.75 2.68 -15.57
N SER A 116 4.04 2.35 -15.51
CA SER A 116 4.83 2.46 -14.28
C SER A 116 4.90 3.92 -13.79
N ARG A 117 5.07 4.89 -14.71
CA ARG A 117 5.02 6.33 -14.41
C ARG A 117 3.65 6.76 -13.88
N ALA A 118 2.57 6.32 -14.53
CA ALA A 118 1.21 6.63 -14.11
C ALA A 118 0.90 6.08 -12.71
N LEU A 119 1.24 4.81 -12.46
CA LEU A 119 1.10 4.18 -11.14
C LEU A 119 1.87 4.97 -10.06
N ALA A 120 3.15 5.27 -10.31
CA ALA A 120 3.99 6.02 -9.37
C ALA A 120 3.42 7.41 -9.08
N SER A 121 2.96 8.12 -10.11
CA SER A 121 2.39 9.46 -9.98
C SER A 121 1.11 9.47 -9.15
N HIS A 122 0.20 8.51 -9.39
CA HIS A 122 -1.09 8.45 -8.70
C HIS A 122 -0.98 7.90 -7.27
N LEU A 123 -0.10 6.93 -7.05
CA LEU A 123 0.06 6.28 -5.75
C LEU A 123 1.03 7.02 -4.82
N LYS A 124 1.94 7.83 -5.40
CA LYS A 124 3.07 8.45 -4.70
C LYS A 124 3.98 7.41 -4.04
N LEU A 125 4.17 6.28 -4.73
CA LEU A 125 4.96 5.14 -4.33
C LEU A 125 5.96 4.80 -5.43
N PHE A 126 7.01 4.04 -5.09
CA PHE A 126 7.82 3.39 -6.10
C PHE A 126 6.97 2.29 -6.73
N SER A 127 6.64 2.44 -8.00
CA SER A 127 5.71 1.55 -8.68
C SER A 127 6.30 1.06 -9.99
N GLY A 128 5.96 -0.16 -10.37
CA GLY A 128 6.51 -0.73 -11.57
C GLY A 128 5.71 -1.90 -12.11
N ILE A 129 6.09 -2.25 -13.35
CA ILE A 129 5.63 -3.44 -14.05
C ILE A 129 6.84 -4.09 -14.71
N GLY A 130 6.84 -5.42 -14.82
CA GLY A 130 7.96 -6.11 -15.45
C GLY A 130 7.68 -7.55 -15.79
N PHE A 131 8.66 -8.13 -16.46
CA PHE A 131 8.72 -9.50 -16.95
C PHE A 131 9.63 -10.30 -16.02
N LEU A 132 9.03 -11.14 -15.17
CA LEU A 132 9.78 -11.88 -14.15
C LEU A 132 10.76 -12.91 -14.75
N ASP A 133 10.36 -13.54 -15.86
CA ASP A 133 11.19 -14.53 -16.54
C ASP A 133 12.44 -13.90 -17.16
N GLU A 134 12.32 -12.69 -17.70
CA GLU A 134 13.40 -11.96 -18.33
C GLU A 134 14.21 -11.11 -17.35
N GLY A 135 13.71 -10.92 -16.14
CA GLY A 135 14.33 -10.04 -15.13
C GLY A 135 14.27 -8.55 -15.46
N ARG A 136 13.41 -8.13 -16.39
CA ARG A 136 13.22 -6.72 -16.79
C ARG A 136 12.08 -6.09 -16.00
N ILE A 137 12.36 -4.99 -15.34
CA ILE A 137 11.38 -4.22 -14.58
C ILE A 137 11.49 -2.74 -14.94
N PHE A 138 10.35 -2.13 -15.25
CA PHE A 138 10.19 -0.70 -15.41
C PHE A 138 9.68 -0.14 -14.10
N GLY A 139 10.46 0.69 -13.40
CA GLY A 139 10.12 1.21 -12.09
C GLY A 139 10.31 2.71 -12.00
N HIS A 140 9.32 3.42 -11.44
CA HIS A 140 9.31 4.86 -11.27
C HIS A 140 8.85 5.28 -9.86
N GLY A 141 9.11 6.54 -9.49
CA GLY A 141 8.58 7.13 -8.26
C GLY A 141 9.53 7.15 -7.08
N LEU A 142 10.78 6.70 -7.21
CA LEU A 142 11.75 6.75 -6.12
C LEU A 142 11.91 8.17 -5.53
N PRO A 143 12.03 9.26 -6.32
CA PRO A 143 12.12 10.60 -5.76
C PRO A 143 10.87 11.04 -4.96
N GLU A 144 9.68 10.53 -5.28
CA GLU A 144 8.47 10.86 -4.55
C GLU A 144 8.41 10.13 -3.21
N VAL A 145 8.80 8.86 -3.17
CA VAL A 145 8.84 8.07 -1.94
C VAL A 145 9.86 8.65 -0.96
N LEU A 146 11.03 9.07 -1.44
CA LEU A 146 12.08 9.63 -0.60
C LEU A 146 11.72 10.98 0.07
N LYS A 147 10.58 11.59 -0.29
CA LYS A 147 10.03 12.78 0.40
C LYS A 147 9.22 12.42 1.66
N GLU A 148 8.88 11.16 1.84
CA GLU A 148 8.14 10.71 3.01
C GLU A 148 9.03 10.75 4.27
N PRO A 149 8.45 11.09 5.45
CA PRO A 149 9.24 11.35 6.67
C PRO A 149 10.16 10.21 7.09
N GLU A 150 9.78 8.97 6.82
CA GLU A 150 10.56 7.77 7.17
C GLU A 150 11.93 7.74 6.48
N PHE A 151 12.04 8.38 5.32
CA PHE A 151 13.25 8.40 4.51
C PHE A 151 14.17 9.59 4.79
N PHE A 152 13.84 10.43 5.78
CA PHE A 152 14.76 11.49 6.24
C PHE A 152 15.94 10.91 7.04
N GLU A 153 15.80 9.69 7.54
CA GLU A 153 16.91 8.92 8.06
C GLU A 153 17.69 8.29 6.90
N ASN A 154 18.97 8.65 6.79
CA ASN A 154 19.83 8.28 5.66
C ASN A 154 19.94 6.77 5.44
N ASP A 155 20.00 5.98 6.52
CA ASP A 155 20.07 4.52 6.43
C ASP A 155 18.78 3.89 5.89
N VAL A 156 17.61 4.45 6.19
CA VAL A 156 16.32 4.01 5.64
C VAL A 156 16.26 4.31 4.15
N ALA A 157 16.68 5.50 3.73
CA ALA A 157 16.70 5.90 2.33
C ALA A 157 17.66 5.00 1.51
N VAL A 158 18.85 4.71 2.03
CA VAL A 158 19.82 3.81 1.38
C VAL A 158 19.27 2.40 1.27
N ARG A 159 18.71 1.84 2.35
CA ARG A 159 18.09 0.49 2.29
C ARG A 159 16.94 0.40 1.29
N PHE A 160 16.15 1.47 1.14
CA PHE A 160 15.09 1.50 0.14
C PHE A 160 15.63 1.59 -1.27
N ALA A 161 16.69 2.36 -1.50
CA ALA A 161 17.38 2.40 -2.79
C ALA A 161 17.93 1.02 -3.16
N ASP A 162 18.65 0.35 -2.26
CA ASP A 162 19.13 -1.02 -2.45
C ASP A 162 17.99 -2.01 -2.72
N PHE A 163 16.87 -1.86 -2.00
CA PHE A 163 15.67 -2.68 -2.23
C PHE A 163 15.11 -2.49 -3.64
N THR A 164 15.04 -1.24 -4.13
CA THR A 164 14.51 -0.94 -5.47
C THR A 164 15.47 -1.34 -6.60
N GLU A 165 16.79 -1.22 -6.40
CA GLU A 165 17.78 -1.71 -7.36
C GLU A 165 17.72 -3.24 -7.54
N ASN A 166 17.44 -3.96 -6.45
CA ASN A 166 17.32 -5.42 -6.45
C ASN A 166 15.87 -5.91 -6.51
N ILE A 167 14.95 -5.06 -6.98
CA ILE A 167 13.50 -5.31 -6.90
C ILE A 167 13.09 -6.64 -7.56
N ASN A 168 13.69 -7.03 -8.68
CA ASN A 168 13.36 -8.27 -9.37
C ASN A 168 13.63 -9.51 -8.50
N GLY A 169 14.74 -9.54 -7.78
CA GLY A 169 15.04 -10.61 -6.82
C GLY A 169 14.14 -10.54 -5.59
N ASN A 170 13.95 -9.35 -5.05
CA ASN A 170 13.18 -9.12 -3.83
C ASN A 170 11.69 -9.46 -4.01
N ILE A 171 11.08 -9.06 -5.13
CA ILE A 171 9.63 -9.14 -5.31
C ILE A 171 9.10 -10.56 -5.50
N LYS A 172 9.92 -11.48 -6.05
CA LYS A 172 9.52 -12.87 -6.33
C LYS A 172 9.09 -13.62 -5.07
N GLY A 173 9.79 -13.41 -3.96
CA GLY A 173 9.55 -14.12 -2.68
C GLY A 173 8.49 -13.51 -1.77
N LEU A 174 7.97 -12.32 -2.08
CA LEU A 174 7.00 -11.61 -1.23
C LEU A 174 5.57 -12.11 -1.43
N ALA A 175 4.73 -11.90 -0.42
CA ALA A 175 3.28 -12.03 -0.54
C ALA A 175 2.69 -10.94 -1.46
N ASP A 176 1.45 -11.11 -1.93
CA ASP A 176 0.77 -10.11 -2.76
C ASP A 176 0.59 -8.77 -2.04
N MET A 177 0.44 -8.81 -0.72
CA MET A 177 0.49 -7.65 0.17
C MET A 177 1.45 -7.96 1.31
N GLU A 178 2.65 -7.42 1.24
CA GLU A 178 3.67 -7.58 2.27
C GLU A 178 3.80 -6.29 3.08
N VAL A 179 3.67 -6.43 4.39
CA VAL A 179 3.71 -5.29 5.32
C VAL A 179 5.14 -4.98 5.74
N ASP A 180 5.99 -5.99 5.77
CA ASP A 180 7.40 -5.84 6.14
C ASP A 180 8.34 -6.57 5.19
N ALA A 181 8.56 -5.95 4.03
CA ALA A 181 9.63 -6.31 3.13
C ALA A 181 10.90 -5.51 3.51
N ASN A 182 11.66 -5.97 4.49
CA ASN A 182 12.83 -5.27 5.03
C ASN A 182 12.53 -3.86 5.59
N GLY A 183 11.37 -3.67 6.21
CA GLY A 183 10.92 -2.38 6.75
C GLY A 183 10.04 -1.57 5.80
N PHE A 184 9.68 -2.13 4.64
CA PHE A 184 8.88 -1.45 3.61
C PHE A 184 7.59 -2.20 3.32
N GLY A 185 6.54 -1.45 2.97
CA GLY A 185 5.29 -2.03 2.47
C GLY A 185 5.39 -2.33 0.97
N VAL A 186 4.82 -3.46 0.55
CA VAL A 186 4.73 -3.84 -0.86
C VAL A 186 3.34 -4.37 -1.18
N VAL A 187 2.79 -3.94 -2.29
CA VAL A 187 1.62 -4.55 -2.92
C VAL A 187 2.01 -4.96 -4.32
N LYS A 188 1.72 -6.21 -4.68
CA LYS A 188 2.00 -6.73 -6.03
C LYS A 188 0.85 -7.59 -6.54
N MET A 189 0.84 -7.78 -7.84
CA MET A 189 0.03 -8.77 -8.52
C MET A 189 0.84 -9.43 -9.62
N VAL A 190 0.96 -10.74 -9.56
CA VAL A 190 1.58 -11.56 -10.61
C VAL A 190 0.50 -12.08 -11.55
N PHE A 191 0.77 -12.08 -12.84
CA PHE A 191 -0.16 -12.61 -13.83
C PHE A 191 0.60 -13.19 -15.04
N GLN A 192 -0.01 -14.16 -15.69
CA GLN A 192 0.49 -14.71 -16.94
C GLN A 192 0.02 -13.89 -18.13
N ASP A 193 0.94 -13.58 -19.00
CA ASP A 193 0.70 -12.98 -20.30
C ASP A 193 1.18 -13.94 -21.41
N ASN A 194 0.41 -14.07 -22.50
CA ASN A 194 0.70 -15.05 -23.56
C ASN A 194 1.97 -14.73 -24.35
N ASP A 195 2.33 -13.44 -24.46
CA ASP A 195 3.46 -12.99 -25.24
C ASP A 195 4.72 -12.79 -24.41
N PHE A 196 4.56 -12.46 -23.11
CA PHE A 196 5.63 -12.01 -22.23
C PHE A 196 5.89 -12.93 -21.04
N GLY A 197 5.16 -14.05 -20.92
CA GLY A 197 5.31 -14.97 -19.80
C GLY A 197 4.78 -14.42 -18.48
N GLU A 198 5.53 -14.65 -17.41
CA GLU A 198 5.13 -14.20 -16.07
C GLU A 198 5.43 -12.72 -15.87
N CYS A 199 4.38 -11.92 -15.66
CA CYS A 199 4.45 -10.48 -15.44
C CYS A 199 4.10 -10.12 -14.00
N VAL A 200 4.64 -9.00 -13.52
CA VAL A 200 4.31 -8.42 -12.21
C VAL A 200 4.00 -6.94 -12.32
N ILE A 201 2.94 -6.50 -11.64
CA ILE A 201 2.69 -5.09 -11.33
C ILE A 201 2.85 -4.94 -9.83
N PHE A 202 3.54 -3.88 -9.38
CA PHE A 202 3.80 -3.67 -7.96
C PHE A 202 3.87 -2.20 -7.58
N SER A 203 3.74 -1.94 -6.28
CA SER A 203 4.07 -0.68 -5.63
C SER A 203 4.73 -0.95 -4.29
N ALA A 204 5.76 -0.18 -3.98
CA ALA A 204 6.52 -0.26 -2.73
C ALA A 204 6.73 1.14 -2.13
N GLY A 205 6.79 1.22 -0.82
CA GLY A 205 6.98 2.47 -0.10
C GLY A 205 7.13 2.27 1.40
N PRO A 206 6.91 3.32 2.22
CA PRO A 206 6.97 3.18 3.66
C PRO A 206 5.93 2.17 4.15
N GLN A 207 6.21 1.51 5.26
CA GLN A 207 5.30 0.51 5.86
C GLN A 207 3.86 1.05 6.07
N ARG A 208 3.69 2.38 6.26
CA ARG A 208 2.39 3.05 6.36
C ARG A 208 1.73 3.39 5.02
N MET A 209 2.18 2.81 3.91
CA MET A 209 1.56 3.09 2.61
C MET A 209 0.05 2.79 2.59
N ASN A 210 -0.68 3.40 1.67
CA ASN A 210 -2.10 3.10 1.50
C ASN A 210 -2.30 1.81 0.70
N TYR A 211 -2.34 0.68 1.42
CA TYR A 211 -2.51 -0.66 0.84
C TYR A 211 -3.83 -0.81 0.06
N GLU A 212 -4.93 -0.21 0.54
CA GLU A 212 -6.24 -0.28 -0.13
C GLU A 212 -6.17 0.38 -1.51
N LYS A 213 -5.66 1.61 -1.56
CA LYS A 213 -5.51 2.35 -2.81
C LYS A 213 -4.54 1.64 -3.76
N ALA A 214 -3.38 1.21 -3.28
CA ALA A 214 -2.39 0.50 -4.08
C ALA A 214 -2.96 -0.79 -4.67
N ASN A 215 -3.62 -1.62 -3.84
CA ASN A 215 -4.20 -2.88 -4.26
C ASN A 215 -5.35 -2.70 -5.27
N SER A 216 -6.24 -1.72 -5.06
CA SER A 216 -7.33 -1.45 -6.00
C SER A 216 -6.81 -1.06 -7.39
N VAL A 217 -5.80 -0.19 -7.43
CA VAL A 217 -5.17 0.31 -8.67
C VAL A 217 -4.40 -0.80 -9.39
N ILE A 218 -3.58 -1.56 -8.67
CA ILE A 218 -2.79 -2.68 -9.22
C ILE A 218 -3.71 -3.76 -9.79
N LYS A 219 -4.75 -4.14 -9.05
CA LYS A 219 -5.73 -5.12 -9.54
C LYS A 219 -6.48 -4.65 -10.77
N TYR A 220 -6.85 -3.37 -10.81
CA TYR A 220 -7.51 -2.79 -11.96
C TYR A 220 -6.62 -2.87 -13.21
N ALA A 221 -5.37 -2.38 -13.12
CA ALA A 221 -4.42 -2.39 -14.22
C ALA A 221 -4.16 -3.82 -14.74
N ALA A 222 -3.88 -4.78 -13.85
CA ALA A 222 -3.63 -6.17 -14.23
C ALA A 222 -4.85 -6.82 -14.91
N LYS A 223 -6.06 -6.54 -14.42
CA LYS A 223 -7.30 -7.07 -15.01
C LYS A 223 -7.55 -6.50 -16.41
N ASP A 224 -7.25 -5.21 -16.61
CA ASP A 224 -7.52 -4.55 -17.88
C ASP A 224 -6.51 -4.96 -18.96
N ILE A 225 -5.23 -5.08 -18.61
CA ILE A 225 -4.22 -5.67 -19.51
C ILE A 225 -4.65 -7.06 -20.00
N LYS A 226 -5.08 -7.94 -19.10
CA LYS A 226 -5.58 -9.28 -19.46
C LYS A 226 -6.79 -9.25 -20.40
N LYS A 227 -7.74 -8.37 -20.17
CA LYS A 227 -9.00 -8.29 -20.97
C LYS A 227 -8.75 -7.85 -22.41
N ARG A 228 -7.86 -6.87 -22.60
CA ARG A 228 -7.65 -6.28 -23.93
C ARG A 228 -6.94 -7.21 -24.88
N LYS A 229 -5.96 -7.95 -24.36
CA LYS A 229 -5.28 -8.98 -25.16
C LYS A 229 -6.21 -10.10 -25.58
N ASN A 230 -7.14 -10.53 -24.72
CA ASN A 230 -8.13 -11.56 -25.11
C ASN A 230 -9.11 -11.11 -26.21
N LYS A 231 -9.32 -9.80 -26.37
CA LYS A 231 -10.13 -9.25 -27.48
C LYS A 231 -9.42 -9.21 -28.83
N LYS A 232 -8.08 -9.25 -28.86
CA LYS A 232 -7.28 -9.22 -30.10
C LYS A 232 -7.06 -10.62 -30.70
N HIS A 233 -7.23 -11.68 -29.92
CA HIS A 233 -6.98 -13.07 -30.35
C HIS A 233 -8.29 -13.88 -30.58
N GLY A 234 -9.46 -13.29 -30.47
CA GLY A 234 -10.77 -13.84 -30.78
C GLY A 234 -11.46 -13.10 -31.92
#